data_7f983e9d3c34507f49d57a46802a72ce
#
_entry.id   7f983e9d3c34507f49d57a46802a72ce
#
_cell.length_a   1.000
_cell.length_b   1.000
_cell.length_c   1.000
_cell.angle_alpha   90.00
_cell.angle_beta   90.00
_cell.angle_gamma   90.00
#
_symmetry.space_group_name_H-M   'P 1'
#
loop_
_entity.id
_entity.type
_entity.pdbx_description
1 polymer ?
#
loop_
_entity_poly.entity_id
_entity_poly.type
_entity_poly.pdbx_seq_one_letter_code
_entity_poly.pdbx_strand_id
1 'polypeptide(L)'
;SDKNSPTNGMDVFTPVTVLEVPPVVVMGIRAYEKTSRGLKVITEVLADNLDEELSRKISLPKEYNKSEAIAKIQGVLDKTEDIKVLVHTNPKVTSVPKKKPDIFECGIGGANPEEKLNTALELLGNEVKASDILNEGQFVDAIATTKGKGFQGVIKRHGQSRGPMGHGSMY
;
A
#
# COMPACT_ATOMS: atom_id res chain seq x y z
N SER A 1 -16.94 -8.34 -25.24
CA SER A 1 -16.07 -8.61 -26.41
C SER A 1 -16.39 -7.60 -27.51
N ASP A 2 -15.39 -7.16 -28.25
CA ASP A 2 -15.55 -6.25 -29.39
C ASP A 2 -16.34 -6.97 -30.49
N LYS A 3 -17.42 -6.32 -31.00
CA LYS A 3 -18.27 -6.86 -32.06
C LYS A 3 -17.52 -7.14 -33.37
N ASN A 4 -16.42 -6.43 -33.59
CA ASN A 4 -15.56 -6.57 -34.77
C ASN A 4 -14.45 -7.61 -34.60
N SER A 5 -14.34 -8.23 -33.44
CA SER A 5 -13.35 -9.27 -33.18
C SER A 5 -13.75 -10.60 -33.83
N PRO A 6 -12.83 -11.33 -34.45
CA PRO A 6 -13.10 -12.68 -34.97
C PRO A 6 -13.49 -13.68 -33.87
N THR A 7 -13.22 -13.36 -32.61
CA THR A 7 -13.57 -14.18 -31.43
C THR A 7 -14.87 -13.74 -30.75
N ASN A 8 -15.65 -12.84 -31.36
CA ASN A 8 -16.88 -12.36 -30.79
C ASN A 8 -17.91 -13.50 -30.62
N GLY A 9 -18.39 -13.68 -29.41
CA GLY A 9 -19.34 -14.74 -29.05
C GLY A 9 -18.72 -16.13 -28.84
N MET A 10 -17.39 -16.24 -28.90
CA MET A 10 -16.67 -17.48 -28.60
C MET A 10 -16.07 -17.44 -27.19
N ASP A 11 -15.91 -18.60 -26.58
CA ASP A 11 -15.13 -18.75 -25.35
C ASP A 11 -13.64 -18.60 -25.70
N VAL A 12 -12.98 -17.64 -25.05
CA VAL A 12 -11.58 -17.33 -25.29
C VAL A 12 -10.75 -17.75 -24.07
N PHE A 13 -9.75 -18.61 -24.30
CA PHE A 13 -8.78 -18.97 -23.28
C PHE A 13 -7.87 -17.77 -22.96
N THR A 14 -7.99 -17.28 -21.72
CA THR A 14 -7.25 -16.07 -21.28
C THR A 14 -6.28 -16.46 -20.17
N PRO A 15 -4.97 -16.14 -20.30
CA PRO A 15 -4.02 -16.34 -19.21
C PRO A 15 -4.33 -15.38 -18.06
N VAL A 16 -4.37 -15.91 -16.84
CA VAL A 16 -4.66 -15.14 -15.63
C VAL A 16 -3.62 -15.44 -14.54
N THR A 17 -3.44 -14.50 -13.63
CA THR A 17 -2.68 -14.69 -12.40
C THR A 17 -3.65 -14.68 -11.23
N VAL A 18 -3.67 -15.75 -10.45
CA VAL A 18 -4.47 -15.83 -9.23
C VAL A 18 -3.71 -15.19 -8.08
N LEU A 19 -4.33 -14.20 -7.43
CA LEU A 19 -3.78 -13.49 -6.29
C LEU A 19 -4.57 -13.84 -5.04
N GLU A 20 -3.87 -14.18 -3.96
CA GLU A 20 -4.42 -14.27 -2.62
C GLU A 20 -4.29 -12.90 -1.94
N VAL A 21 -5.41 -12.30 -1.57
CA VAL A 21 -5.47 -10.94 -0.99
C VAL A 21 -6.23 -11.01 0.34
N PRO A 22 -5.55 -11.35 1.45
CA PRO A 22 -6.17 -11.33 2.77
C PRO A 22 -6.51 -9.90 3.20
N PRO A 23 -7.45 -9.73 4.14
CA PRO A 23 -7.78 -8.41 4.66
C PRO A 23 -6.57 -7.75 5.32
N VAL A 24 -6.52 -6.43 5.22
CA VAL A 24 -5.54 -5.58 5.92
C VAL A 24 -6.21 -4.93 7.12
N VAL A 25 -5.44 -4.67 8.18
CA VAL A 25 -5.95 -4.05 9.40
C VAL A 25 -5.48 -2.61 9.48
N VAL A 26 -6.39 -1.69 9.77
CA VAL A 26 -6.08 -0.27 9.97
C VAL A 26 -5.56 -0.07 11.38
N MET A 27 -4.25 0.12 11.52
CA MET A 27 -3.59 0.26 12.81
C MET A 27 -3.47 1.69 13.31
N GLY A 28 -3.59 2.68 12.41
CA GLY A 28 -3.41 4.07 12.81
C GLY A 28 -3.82 5.07 11.75
N ILE A 29 -3.80 6.33 12.15
CA ILE A 29 -4.12 7.50 11.32
C ILE A 29 -2.97 8.48 11.44
N ARG A 30 -2.55 9.09 10.32
CA ARG A 30 -1.54 10.15 10.28
C ARG A 30 -2.08 11.40 9.64
N ALA A 31 -1.85 12.53 10.29
CA ALA A 31 -2.13 13.87 9.76
C ALA A 31 -0.85 14.48 9.19
N TYR A 32 -0.97 15.09 8.02
CA TYR A 32 0.14 15.69 7.26
C TYR A 32 -0.08 17.18 7.03
N GLU A 33 0.98 17.96 7.23
CA GLU A 33 1.07 19.35 6.80
C GLU A 33 1.86 19.48 5.49
N LYS A 34 1.52 20.47 4.69
CA LYS A 34 2.29 20.82 3.49
C LYS A 34 3.44 21.74 3.85
N THR A 35 4.64 21.33 3.53
CA THR A 35 5.85 22.13 3.69
C THR A 35 6.50 22.40 2.34
N SER A 36 7.47 23.30 2.29
CA SER A 36 8.26 23.57 1.07
C SER A 36 9.02 22.34 0.52
N ARG A 37 9.19 21.31 1.36
CA ARG A 37 9.89 20.06 1.01
C ARG A 37 8.95 18.88 0.81
N GLY A 38 7.64 19.09 0.79
CA GLY A 38 6.61 18.06 0.67
C GLY A 38 5.78 17.89 1.94
N LEU A 39 5.09 16.76 2.05
CA LEU A 39 4.24 16.45 3.19
C LEU A 39 5.09 16.01 4.39
N LYS A 40 4.79 16.58 5.55
CA LYS A 40 5.40 16.24 6.84
C LYS A 40 4.33 15.77 7.83
N VAL A 41 4.62 14.70 8.56
CA VAL A 41 3.73 14.20 9.62
C VAL A 41 3.68 15.20 10.77
N ILE A 42 2.47 15.60 11.19
CA ILE A 42 2.24 16.43 12.37
C ILE A 42 2.03 15.53 13.60
N THR A 43 1.09 14.60 13.47
CA THR A 43 0.68 13.73 14.57
C THR A 43 0.13 12.41 14.03
N GLU A 44 0.09 11.40 14.89
CA GLU A 44 -0.51 10.11 14.58
C GLU A 44 -1.39 9.61 15.73
N VAL A 45 -2.39 8.82 15.38
CA VAL A 45 -3.26 8.10 16.32
C VAL A 45 -3.16 6.62 15.99
N LEU A 46 -2.93 5.79 16.98
CA LEU A 46 -2.94 4.34 16.86
C LEU A 46 -4.26 3.76 17.37
N ALA A 47 -4.61 2.57 16.89
CA ALA A 47 -5.74 1.81 17.42
C ALA A 47 -5.41 1.22 18.81
N ASP A 48 -6.45 0.95 19.59
CA ASP A 48 -6.28 0.28 20.89
C ASP A 48 -5.96 -1.21 20.72
N ASN A 49 -6.54 -1.83 19.71
CA ASN A 49 -6.37 -3.25 19.39
C ASN A 49 -5.24 -3.44 18.37
N LEU A 50 -3.99 -3.35 18.81
CA LEU A 50 -2.84 -3.62 17.97
C LEU A 50 -2.47 -5.10 18.03
N ASP A 51 -2.22 -5.70 16.88
CA ASP A 51 -1.77 -7.10 16.77
C ASP A 51 -0.37 -7.25 17.41
N GLU A 52 -0.18 -8.27 18.25
CA GLU A 52 1.10 -8.59 18.88
C GLU A 52 2.23 -8.82 17.85
N GLU A 53 1.89 -9.33 16.67
CA GLU A 53 2.86 -9.55 15.59
C GLU A 53 3.48 -8.26 15.05
N LEU A 54 2.84 -7.10 15.27
CA LEU A 54 3.41 -5.80 14.95
C LEU A 54 4.69 -5.51 15.72
N SER A 55 4.87 -6.11 16.90
CA SER A 55 6.09 -6.02 17.70
C SER A 55 7.34 -6.52 16.96
N ARG A 56 7.14 -7.39 15.95
CA ARG A 56 8.22 -7.85 15.05
C ARG A 56 8.71 -6.78 14.07
N LYS A 57 7.92 -5.73 13.88
CA LYS A 57 8.20 -4.66 12.92
C LYS A 57 8.52 -3.34 13.60
N ILE A 58 7.74 -2.97 14.61
CA ILE A 58 7.82 -1.71 15.34
C ILE A 58 7.76 -1.95 16.85
N SER A 59 8.32 -1.03 17.62
CA SER A 59 8.13 -1.02 19.08
C SER A 59 6.76 -0.46 19.39
N LEU A 60 5.90 -1.27 19.99
CA LEU A 60 4.58 -0.84 20.41
C LEU A 60 4.67 -0.03 21.71
N PRO A 61 3.88 1.04 21.87
CA PRO A 61 3.80 1.77 23.12
C PRO A 61 3.20 0.88 24.21
N LYS A 62 3.75 0.94 25.43
CA LYS A 62 3.23 0.19 26.58
C LYS A 62 1.96 0.80 27.14
N GLU A 63 1.91 2.12 27.13
CA GLU A 63 0.75 2.91 27.55
C GLU A 63 0.42 3.89 26.43
N TYR A 64 -0.82 3.90 26.00
CA TYR A 64 -1.29 4.74 24.91
C TYR A 64 -2.68 5.28 25.21
N ASN A 65 -2.84 6.59 25.13
CA ASN A 65 -4.11 7.27 25.35
C ASN A 65 -4.68 7.75 24.00
N LYS A 66 -5.55 6.94 23.41
CA LYS A 66 -6.20 7.22 22.13
C LYS A 66 -6.99 8.52 22.14
N SER A 67 -7.69 8.82 23.24
CA SER A 67 -8.53 10.01 23.35
C SER A 67 -7.72 11.30 23.26
N GLU A 68 -6.56 11.36 23.91
CA GLU A 68 -5.65 12.51 23.82
C GLU A 68 -5.05 12.65 22.42
N ALA A 69 -4.73 11.54 21.78
CA ALA A 69 -4.19 11.55 20.43
C ALA A 69 -5.24 12.04 19.41
N ILE A 70 -6.50 11.63 19.55
CA ILE A 70 -7.61 12.13 18.71
C ILE A 70 -7.81 13.63 18.95
N ALA A 71 -7.82 14.09 20.20
CA ALA A 71 -7.94 15.51 20.52
C ALA A 71 -6.77 16.34 19.90
N LYS A 72 -5.56 15.79 19.89
CA LYS A 72 -4.41 16.44 19.22
C LYS A 72 -4.61 16.56 17.70
N ILE A 73 -5.11 15.52 17.01
CA ILE A 73 -5.41 15.63 15.58
C ILE A 73 -6.49 16.67 15.31
N GLN A 74 -7.58 16.67 16.09
CA GLN A 74 -8.64 17.66 15.98
C GLN A 74 -8.14 19.09 16.19
N GLY A 75 -7.21 19.29 17.12
CA GLY A 75 -6.61 20.60 17.39
C GLY A 75 -5.65 21.12 16.31
N VAL A 76 -5.23 20.27 15.37
CA VAL A 76 -4.32 20.65 14.27
C VAL A 76 -4.95 20.54 12.90
N LEU A 77 -6.26 20.30 12.80
CA LEU A 77 -6.99 20.16 11.53
C LEU A 77 -6.80 21.35 10.59
N ASP A 78 -6.75 22.56 11.13
CA ASP A 78 -6.54 23.81 10.35
C ASP A 78 -5.20 23.81 9.58
N LYS A 79 -4.21 23.07 10.08
CA LYS A 79 -2.87 22.96 9.46
C LYS A 79 -2.71 21.69 8.64
N THR A 80 -3.71 20.80 8.70
CA THR A 80 -3.67 19.50 8.05
C THR A 80 -4.07 19.62 6.59
N GLU A 81 -3.18 19.26 5.68
CA GLU A 81 -3.44 19.19 4.23
C GLU A 81 -4.03 17.84 3.84
N ASP A 82 -3.51 16.76 4.42
CA ASP A 82 -3.92 15.41 4.06
C ASP A 82 -3.92 14.46 5.27
N ILE A 83 -4.81 13.47 5.22
CA ILE A 83 -4.91 12.42 6.24
C ILE A 83 -4.78 11.07 5.55
N LYS A 84 -3.91 10.22 6.10
CA LYS A 84 -3.68 8.86 5.63
C LYS A 84 -3.87 7.87 6.75
N VAL A 85 -4.29 6.66 6.39
CA VAL A 85 -4.34 5.54 7.31
C VAL A 85 -3.08 4.70 7.21
N LEU A 86 -2.61 4.24 8.36
CA LEU A 86 -1.60 3.21 8.47
C LEU A 86 -2.28 1.86 8.49
N VAL A 87 -1.89 1.01 7.57
CA VAL A 87 -2.42 -0.36 7.50
C VAL A 87 -1.28 -1.36 7.63
N HIS A 88 -1.60 -2.53 8.16
CA HIS A 88 -0.67 -3.65 8.19
C HIS A 88 -1.29 -4.91 7.60
N THR A 89 -0.43 -5.74 7.04
CA THR A 89 -0.81 -7.07 6.54
C THR A 89 -0.77 -8.10 7.67
N ASN A 90 -1.58 -9.14 7.55
CA ASN A 90 -1.49 -10.32 8.41
C ASN A 90 -1.00 -11.54 7.60
N PRO A 91 0.31 -11.78 7.51
CA PRO A 91 0.87 -12.87 6.70
C PRO A 91 0.57 -14.26 7.26
N LYS A 92 0.18 -14.39 8.53
CA LYS A 92 -0.17 -15.68 9.13
C LYS A 92 -1.39 -16.34 8.52
N VAL A 93 -2.29 -15.56 7.93
CA VAL A 93 -3.51 -16.04 7.28
C VAL A 93 -3.22 -16.66 5.93
N THR A 94 -2.03 -16.40 5.36
CA THR A 94 -1.62 -16.89 4.06
C THR A 94 -0.68 -18.10 4.17
N SER A 95 -0.50 -18.83 3.07
CA SER A 95 0.44 -19.94 2.96
C SER A 95 1.92 -19.51 2.91
N VAL A 96 2.19 -18.19 2.87
CA VAL A 96 3.56 -17.65 2.78
C VAL A 96 4.31 -17.85 4.12
N PRO A 97 5.55 -18.37 4.14
CA PRO A 97 6.33 -18.60 5.36
C PRO A 97 6.89 -17.28 5.96
N LYS A 98 6.14 -16.21 5.92
CA LYS A 98 6.47 -14.90 6.46
C LYS A 98 5.65 -14.66 7.73
N LYS A 99 6.32 -14.25 8.81
CA LYS A 99 5.66 -13.92 10.09
C LYS A 99 5.60 -12.42 10.34
N LYS A 100 6.58 -11.67 9.80
CA LYS A 100 6.69 -10.22 10.00
C LYS A 100 5.68 -9.49 9.13
N PRO A 101 4.77 -8.67 9.69
CA PRO A 101 3.82 -7.89 8.91
C PRO A 101 4.52 -6.79 8.10
N ASP A 102 3.91 -6.38 7.01
CA ASP A 102 4.26 -5.17 6.28
C ASP A 102 3.33 -4.04 6.70
N ILE A 103 3.91 -2.86 6.92
CA ILE A 103 3.19 -1.64 7.29
C ILE A 103 3.37 -0.63 6.17
N PHE A 104 2.27 -0.04 5.73
CA PHE A 104 2.28 1.00 4.69
C PHE A 104 1.13 1.99 4.91
N GLU A 105 1.20 3.09 4.19
CA GLU A 105 0.21 4.16 4.27
C GLU A 105 -0.73 4.10 3.07
N CYS A 106 -2.03 4.28 3.33
CA CYS A 106 -3.05 4.44 2.31
C CYS A 106 -3.70 5.81 2.42
N GLY A 107 -3.94 6.46 1.28
CA GLY A 107 -4.74 7.68 1.22
C GLY A 107 -6.22 7.36 1.41
N ILE A 108 -6.96 8.33 1.96
CA ILE A 108 -8.41 8.28 2.09
C ILE A 108 -9.01 9.33 1.16
N GLY A 109 -10.11 8.97 0.49
CA GLY A 109 -10.93 9.90 -0.28
C GLY A 109 -11.72 10.84 0.64
N GLY A 110 -12.00 12.05 0.16
CA GLY A 110 -12.75 13.08 0.86
C GLY A 110 -12.36 14.46 0.35
N ALA A 111 -13.29 15.40 0.34
CA ALA A 111 -13.04 16.77 -0.11
C ALA A 111 -12.28 17.58 0.95
N ASN A 112 -12.62 17.37 2.22
CA ASN A 112 -12.07 18.13 3.34
C ASN A 112 -11.30 17.22 4.31
N PRO A 113 -10.30 17.74 5.05
CA PRO A 113 -9.59 16.98 6.07
C PRO A 113 -10.50 16.42 7.17
N GLU A 114 -11.59 17.12 7.51
CA GLU A 114 -12.58 16.66 8.52
C GLU A 114 -13.32 15.40 8.04
N GLU A 115 -13.77 15.35 6.80
CA GLU A 115 -14.42 14.17 6.22
C GLU A 115 -13.46 12.98 6.20
N LYS A 116 -12.21 13.22 5.79
CA LYS A 116 -11.16 12.20 5.80
C LYS A 116 -10.89 11.68 7.20
N LEU A 117 -10.89 12.57 8.21
CA LEU A 117 -10.70 12.17 9.61
C LEU A 117 -11.85 11.30 10.12
N ASN A 118 -13.10 11.67 9.83
CA ASN A 118 -14.26 10.89 10.24
C ASN A 118 -14.22 9.48 9.64
N THR A 119 -14.00 9.38 8.34
CA THR A 119 -13.84 8.08 7.65
C THR A 119 -12.66 7.28 8.22
N ALA A 120 -11.54 7.94 8.52
CA ALA A 120 -10.38 7.29 9.12
C ALA A 120 -10.68 6.73 10.52
N LEU A 121 -11.45 7.47 11.34
CA LEU A 121 -11.83 7.05 12.67
C LEU A 121 -12.80 5.85 12.66
N GLU A 122 -13.69 5.79 11.67
CA GLU A 122 -14.58 4.64 11.46
C GLU A 122 -13.82 3.37 11.07
N LEU A 123 -12.76 3.53 10.26
CA LEU A 123 -11.91 2.41 9.81
C LEU A 123 -10.89 1.98 10.86
N LEU A 124 -10.58 2.83 11.85
CA LEU A 124 -9.51 2.59 12.82
C LEU A 124 -9.74 1.35 13.69
N GLY A 125 -8.83 0.38 13.60
CA GLY A 125 -8.90 -0.90 14.30
C GLY A 125 -9.72 -1.97 13.57
N ASN A 126 -10.29 -1.66 12.40
CA ASN A 126 -11.09 -2.58 11.61
C ASN A 126 -10.27 -3.24 10.50
N GLU A 127 -10.75 -4.40 10.05
CA GLU A 127 -10.25 -5.08 8.87
C GLU A 127 -10.90 -4.51 7.61
N VAL A 128 -10.10 -4.33 6.57
CA VAL A 128 -10.55 -3.90 5.23
C VAL A 128 -10.28 -5.01 4.24
N LYS A 129 -11.31 -5.50 3.58
CA LYS A 129 -11.23 -6.56 2.57
C LYS A 129 -11.07 -5.97 1.18
N ALA A 130 -10.47 -6.73 0.28
CA ALA A 130 -10.33 -6.33 -1.12
C ALA A 130 -11.71 -6.09 -1.79
N SER A 131 -12.73 -6.88 -1.44
CA SER A 131 -14.11 -6.73 -1.94
C SER A 131 -14.78 -5.41 -1.55
N ASP A 132 -14.31 -4.75 -0.49
CA ASP A 132 -14.88 -3.49 -0.01
C ASP A 132 -14.38 -2.29 -0.84
N ILE A 133 -13.26 -2.48 -1.55
CA ILE A 133 -12.58 -1.43 -2.32
C ILE A 133 -12.63 -1.70 -3.82
N LEU A 134 -12.45 -2.97 -4.23
CA LEU A 134 -12.31 -3.37 -5.63
C LEU A 134 -13.59 -4.02 -6.14
N ASN A 135 -14.02 -3.62 -7.33
CA ASN A 135 -15.16 -4.20 -8.02
C ASN A 135 -14.71 -5.12 -9.14
N GLU A 136 -15.53 -6.12 -9.46
CA GLU A 136 -15.30 -7.01 -10.59
C GLU A 136 -15.23 -6.23 -11.91
N GLY A 137 -14.28 -6.57 -12.77
CA GLY A 137 -14.07 -5.91 -14.05
C GLY A 137 -13.36 -4.54 -13.97
N GLN A 138 -12.91 -4.11 -12.79
CA GLN A 138 -12.16 -2.89 -12.61
C GLN A 138 -10.69 -3.09 -12.99
N PHE A 139 -10.12 -2.12 -13.74
CA PHE A 139 -8.68 -2.05 -13.98
C PHE A 139 -7.96 -1.57 -12.72
N VAL A 140 -6.86 -2.22 -12.39
CA VAL A 140 -6.04 -1.87 -11.23
C VAL A 140 -4.56 -1.83 -11.60
N ASP A 141 -3.82 -0.95 -10.94
CA ASP A 141 -2.36 -0.87 -11.05
C ASP A 141 -1.70 -1.60 -9.87
N ALA A 142 -0.74 -2.45 -10.17
CA ALA A 142 0.04 -3.16 -9.16
C ALA A 142 1.37 -2.43 -8.91
N ILE A 143 1.54 -1.86 -7.72
CA ILE A 143 2.77 -1.17 -7.31
C ILE A 143 3.48 -2.01 -6.27
N ALA A 144 4.70 -2.44 -6.58
CA ALA A 144 5.49 -3.28 -5.69
C ALA A 144 6.98 -3.14 -5.92
N THR A 145 7.77 -3.53 -4.93
CA THR A 145 9.22 -3.70 -5.09
C THR A 145 9.50 -5.02 -5.79
N THR A 146 10.22 -4.97 -6.90
CA THR A 146 10.60 -6.17 -7.66
C THR A 146 11.59 -7.05 -6.88
N LYS A 147 11.66 -8.33 -7.24
CA LYS A 147 12.64 -9.25 -6.66
C LYS A 147 14.05 -8.75 -6.93
N GLY A 148 14.90 -8.78 -5.89
CA GLY A 148 16.32 -8.49 -6.04
C GLY A 148 17.01 -9.55 -6.92
N LYS A 149 17.91 -9.11 -7.79
CA LYS A 149 18.71 -9.98 -8.68
C LYS A 149 20.21 -9.83 -8.46
N GLY A 150 20.59 -9.16 -7.37
CA GLY A 150 21.98 -8.85 -7.08
C GLY A 150 22.60 -7.89 -8.10
N PHE A 151 23.93 -7.88 -8.18
CA PHE A 151 24.67 -7.09 -9.17
C PHE A 151 24.55 -7.74 -10.54
N GLN A 152 24.04 -7.00 -11.53
CA GLN A 152 23.79 -7.50 -12.90
C GLN A 152 24.62 -6.71 -13.91
N GLY A 153 25.18 -7.41 -14.90
CA GLY A 153 25.84 -6.79 -16.05
C GLY A 153 24.83 -6.02 -16.93
N VAL A 154 25.32 -5.01 -17.64
CA VAL A 154 24.50 -4.10 -18.46
C VAL A 154 23.70 -4.80 -19.54
N ILE A 155 24.23 -5.88 -20.13
CA ILE A 155 23.55 -6.67 -21.17
C ILE A 155 22.24 -7.25 -20.61
N LYS A 156 22.30 -7.86 -19.43
CA LYS A 156 21.13 -8.47 -18.80
C LYS A 156 20.19 -7.43 -18.18
N ARG A 157 20.74 -6.40 -17.54
CA ARG A 157 19.96 -5.39 -16.83
C ARG A 157 19.19 -4.45 -17.76
N HIS A 158 19.80 -4.06 -18.88
CA HIS A 158 19.28 -3.06 -19.81
C HIS A 158 18.96 -3.61 -21.21
N GLY A 159 19.07 -4.94 -21.42
CA GLY A 159 18.75 -5.57 -22.69
C GLY A 159 19.66 -5.12 -23.85
N GLN A 160 20.88 -4.70 -23.55
CA GLN A 160 21.83 -4.25 -24.59
C GLN A 160 22.33 -5.41 -25.43
N SER A 161 22.50 -5.17 -26.71
CA SER A 161 23.10 -6.13 -27.64
C SER A 161 24.61 -6.27 -27.40
N ARG A 162 25.11 -7.49 -27.54
CA ARG A 162 26.56 -7.73 -27.58
C ARG A 162 27.11 -7.20 -28.91
N GLY A 163 28.24 -6.51 -28.86
CA GLY A 163 28.96 -6.15 -30.04
C GLY A 163 29.48 -7.39 -30.83
N PRO A 164 29.90 -7.22 -32.08
CA PRO A 164 30.47 -8.30 -32.86
C PRO A 164 31.75 -8.83 -32.20
N MET A 165 31.73 -10.12 -31.84
CA MET A 165 32.86 -10.77 -31.18
C MET A 165 34.04 -10.91 -32.14
N GLY A 166 35.13 -10.20 -31.87
CA GLY A 166 36.37 -10.23 -32.67
C GLY A 166 36.36 -9.38 -33.97
N HIS A 167 35.24 -8.74 -34.29
CA HIS A 167 35.07 -7.92 -35.50
C HIS A 167 34.59 -6.49 -35.23
N GLY A 168 34.65 -6.04 -33.96
CA GLY A 168 34.26 -4.69 -33.57
C GLY A 168 35.41 -3.70 -33.62
N SER A 169 35.07 -2.38 -33.61
CA SER A 169 36.07 -1.33 -33.43
C SER A 169 36.76 -1.47 -32.06
N MET A 170 38.05 -1.27 -32.03
CA MET A 170 38.90 -1.29 -30.84
C MET A 170 38.94 0.07 -30.12
N TYR A 171 38.00 0.99 -30.37
CA TYR A 171 37.88 2.29 -29.71
C TYR A 171 36.74 2.35 -28.74
#